data_1a63fd1bce8e7082eed27a933c3b3c86
#
_entry.id   1a63fd1bce8e7082eed27a933c3b3c86
#
_cell.length_a   1.000
_cell.length_b   1.000
_cell.length_c   1.000
_cell.angle_alpha   90.00
_cell.angle_beta   90.00
_cell.angle_gamma   90.00
#
_symmetry.space_group_name_H-M   'P 1'
#
loop_
_entity.id
_entity.type
_entity.pdbx_description
1 polymer ?
#
loop_
_entity_poly.entity_id
_entity_poly.type
_entity_poly.pdbx_seq_one_letter_code
_entity_poly.pdbx_strand_id
1 'polypeptide(L)'
;MEKYIGKSVYKGTAIGPVSVLKKKDSLVKRIHIDNTEEELKRLDAAKERTMTQLAQLYEKALQEVGEVNAAIFEVHQMMLEDDDYQDAIHSMIQNEEVNAEYAVAVTGDNFAEMFANMDDEYMQARSADVRDISNRLVRNLSGEEQIDWSTMEPSIIVADDLTPSETVQMDKSKILAFVTVHGSTNSHTAILARMMNIPALIGVPLELEKIHNGTRAIVDGREAVFYLDPEEEQIRQAEAAQQTEQRLRSLLAEYKGRESVTKSGRKVNVYANIGSVSDVAYVLENDAEGIGLFRSEFLYLGRDSLPDETEQFNAYRQVLQMMAGKKVIIRTLDIGADKNVDYLGLGKEDNPAMGYRAIRICLEQPEIFKTQLRALLRAAKYGTLAIMYPMIISVEEVLDIQKIVAEVAKELEEEKLPYAIPEQGIMIETPAAVMMSEELAEHVDFFSIGTNDLTQYTLAIDRQNNRLDRFYNPHHEAVLRMIQMTVDGAHKHGKWVGICGELGADTTLTTRFVQMGIDELSVAPSMVLNVRSKICEME
;
A
#
# COMPACT_ATOMS: atom_id res chain seq x y z
N MET A 1 33.37 -8.33 -9.77
CA MET A 1 32.32 -7.57 -9.02
C MET A 1 31.66 -6.56 -9.94
N GLU A 2 30.35 -6.63 -10.03
CA GLU A 2 29.52 -5.65 -10.76
C GLU A 2 28.58 -4.99 -9.76
N LYS A 3 28.40 -3.66 -9.90
CA LYS A 3 27.54 -2.86 -9.02
C LYS A 3 26.44 -2.20 -9.84
N TYR A 4 25.22 -2.41 -9.44
CA TYR A 4 24.03 -1.85 -10.08
C TYR A 4 23.23 -1.02 -9.06
N ILE A 5 22.61 0.05 -9.52
CA ILE A 5 21.79 0.93 -8.70
C ILE A 5 20.34 0.81 -9.17
N GLY A 6 19.42 0.61 -8.24
CA GLY A 6 17.99 0.56 -8.48
C GLY A 6 17.22 1.53 -7.59
N LYS A 7 15.91 1.31 -7.49
CA LYS A 7 15.06 2.00 -6.50
C LYS A 7 14.71 1.03 -5.38
N SER A 8 14.96 1.43 -4.14
CA SER A 8 14.63 0.61 -2.97
C SER A 8 13.13 0.59 -2.72
N VAL A 9 12.59 -0.60 -2.53
CA VAL A 9 11.19 -0.84 -2.15
C VAL A 9 11.07 -1.15 -0.66
N TYR A 10 12.00 -1.97 -0.16
CA TYR A 10 12.09 -2.30 1.25
C TYR A 10 13.57 -2.30 1.67
N LYS A 11 13.86 -1.60 2.77
CA LYS A 11 15.22 -1.45 3.31
C LYS A 11 15.62 -2.72 4.06
N GLY A 12 16.83 -3.17 3.84
CA GLY A 12 17.42 -4.33 4.49
C GLY A 12 18.59 -4.84 3.66
N THR A 13 19.35 -5.79 4.20
CA THR A 13 20.49 -6.39 3.51
C THR A 13 20.26 -7.89 3.35
N ALA A 14 20.39 -8.39 2.12
CA ALA A 14 20.36 -9.83 1.83
C ALA A 14 21.63 -10.26 1.12
N ILE A 15 22.10 -11.47 1.47
CA ILE A 15 23.28 -12.11 0.88
C ILE A 15 22.88 -13.53 0.48
N GLY A 16 23.15 -13.94 -0.72
CA GLY A 16 22.84 -15.29 -1.16
C GLY A 16 23.13 -15.54 -2.63
N PRO A 17 22.85 -16.76 -3.09
CA PRO A 17 22.91 -17.08 -4.50
C PRO A 17 21.76 -16.42 -5.25
N VAL A 18 21.99 -16.07 -6.50
CA VAL A 18 20.97 -15.57 -7.41
C VAL A 18 20.19 -16.73 -8.03
N SER A 19 18.88 -16.58 -8.10
CA SER A 19 18.00 -17.37 -8.95
C SER A 19 17.34 -16.48 -10.00
N VAL A 20 17.73 -16.65 -11.25
CA VAL A 20 17.23 -15.83 -12.37
C VAL A 20 15.95 -16.44 -12.91
N LEU A 21 14.87 -15.69 -12.82
CA LEU A 21 13.62 -16.03 -13.47
C LEU A 21 13.61 -15.41 -14.87
N LYS A 22 14.04 -16.18 -15.84
CA LYS A 22 13.92 -15.79 -17.26
C LYS A 22 12.52 -16.11 -17.70
N LYS A 23 11.76 -15.10 -18.14
CA LYS A 23 10.62 -15.38 -19.01
C LYS A 23 11.22 -16.06 -20.24
N LYS A 24 10.95 -17.34 -20.39
CA LYS A 24 11.16 -17.94 -21.71
C LYS A 24 10.18 -17.21 -22.62
N ASP A 25 10.69 -16.33 -23.48
CA ASP A 25 10.00 -16.02 -24.71
C ASP A 25 9.91 -17.37 -25.44
N SER A 26 8.91 -18.15 -25.12
CA SER A 26 8.52 -19.27 -25.96
C SER A 26 8.02 -18.61 -27.24
N LEU A 27 8.93 -18.45 -28.21
CA LEU A 27 8.58 -18.09 -29.57
C LEU A 27 7.52 -19.10 -30.00
N VAL A 28 6.27 -18.74 -29.77
CA VAL A 28 5.15 -19.58 -30.16
C VAL A 28 5.16 -19.62 -31.68
N LYS A 29 5.48 -20.79 -32.21
CA LYS A 29 5.59 -20.98 -33.67
C LYS A 29 4.18 -21.10 -34.25
N ARG A 30 3.95 -20.37 -35.33
CA ARG A 30 2.77 -20.60 -36.17
C ARG A 30 2.90 -21.95 -36.85
N ILE A 31 2.00 -22.88 -36.52
CA ILE A 31 1.94 -24.22 -37.09
C ILE A 31 0.56 -24.36 -37.74
N HIS A 32 0.55 -24.83 -39.01
CA HIS A 32 -0.69 -25.15 -39.68
C HIS A 32 -1.24 -26.47 -39.14
N ILE A 33 -2.56 -26.51 -38.91
CA ILE A 33 -3.28 -27.68 -38.39
C ILE A 33 -4.26 -28.19 -39.43
N ASP A 34 -4.43 -29.52 -39.49
CA ASP A 34 -5.37 -30.17 -40.42
C ASP A 34 -6.76 -30.41 -39.81
N ASN A 35 -6.86 -30.36 -38.47
CA ASN A 35 -8.09 -30.64 -37.75
C ASN A 35 -8.39 -29.54 -36.67
N THR A 36 -9.15 -28.55 -37.09
CA THR A 36 -9.53 -27.43 -36.23
C THR A 36 -10.43 -27.84 -35.06
N GLU A 37 -11.27 -28.88 -35.25
CA GLU A 37 -12.17 -29.36 -34.17
C GLU A 37 -11.39 -30.03 -33.01
N GLU A 38 -10.34 -30.75 -33.35
CA GLU A 38 -9.47 -31.38 -32.34
C GLU A 38 -8.64 -30.33 -31.61
N GLU A 39 -8.18 -29.31 -32.32
CA GLU A 39 -7.42 -28.21 -31.74
C GLU A 39 -8.28 -27.34 -30.78
N LEU A 40 -9.54 -27.10 -31.12
CA LEU A 40 -10.47 -26.44 -30.23
C LEU A 40 -10.74 -27.25 -28.95
N LYS A 41 -10.92 -28.57 -29.05
CA LYS A 41 -11.03 -29.43 -27.86
C LYS A 41 -9.78 -29.39 -26.98
N ARG A 42 -8.60 -29.27 -27.60
CA ARG A 42 -7.32 -29.13 -26.90
C ARG A 42 -7.23 -27.76 -26.18
N LEU A 43 -7.72 -26.69 -26.80
CA LEU A 43 -7.85 -25.37 -26.21
C LEU A 43 -8.81 -25.41 -25.01
N ASP A 44 -10.00 -25.98 -25.15
CA ASP A 44 -10.98 -26.08 -24.08
C ASP A 44 -10.41 -26.81 -22.85
N ALA A 45 -9.74 -27.94 -23.09
CA ALA A 45 -9.09 -28.70 -22.02
C ALA A 45 -7.97 -27.90 -21.31
N ALA A 46 -7.23 -27.06 -22.05
CA ALA A 46 -6.22 -26.18 -21.47
C ALA A 46 -6.86 -25.02 -20.69
N LYS A 47 -7.97 -24.47 -21.20
CA LYS A 47 -8.77 -23.44 -20.50
C LYS A 47 -9.30 -23.96 -19.16
N GLU A 48 -9.88 -25.16 -19.11
CA GLU A 48 -10.36 -25.76 -17.86
C GLU A 48 -9.22 -25.95 -16.84
N ARG A 49 -8.05 -26.40 -17.29
CA ARG A 49 -6.86 -26.50 -16.43
C ARG A 49 -6.42 -25.12 -15.91
N THR A 50 -6.43 -24.12 -16.77
CA THR A 50 -6.06 -22.74 -16.41
C THR A 50 -7.03 -22.17 -15.37
N MET A 51 -8.34 -22.35 -15.56
CA MET A 51 -9.37 -21.95 -14.59
C MET A 51 -9.18 -22.62 -13.23
N THR A 52 -8.91 -23.92 -13.23
CA THR A 52 -8.63 -24.67 -11.99
C THR A 52 -7.39 -24.13 -11.27
N GLN A 53 -6.32 -23.81 -11.99
CA GLN A 53 -5.12 -23.23 -11.43
C GLN A 53 -5.36 -21.83 -10.86
N LEU A 54 -6.13 -20.97 -11.55
CA LEU A 54 -6.48 -19.64 -11.08
C LEU A 54 -7.34 -19.70 -9.81
N ALA A 55 -8.28 -20.64 -9.73
CA ALA A 55 -9.08 -20.85 -8.52
C ALA A 55 -8.19 -21.29 -7.33
N GLN A 56 -7.23 -22.18 -7.54
CA GLN A 56 -6.27 -22.58 -6.50
C GLN A 56 -5.38 -21.40 -6.06
N LEU A 57 -4.96 -20.55 -6.99
CA LEU A 57 -4.19 -19.34 -6.69
C LEU A 57 -5.02 -18.33 -5.90
N TYR A 58 -6.30 -18.16 -6.24
CA TYR A 58 -7.22 -17.34 -5.47
C TYR A 58 -7.31 -17.78 -4.00
N GLU A 59 -7.58 -19.08 -3.76
CA GLU A 59 -7.66 -19.62 -2.41
C GLU A 59 -6.34 -19.45 -1.62
N LYS A 60 -5.20 -19.69 -2.28
CA LYS A 60 -3.89 -19.47 -1.66
C LYS A 60 -3.66 -18.01 -1.35
N ALA A 61 -3.93 -17.12 -2.30
CA ALA A 61 -3.80 -15.68 -2.11
C ALA A 61 -4.72 -15.15 -1.02
N LEU A 62 -5.95 -15.64 -0.94
CA LEU A 62 -6.91 -15.27 0.10
C LEU A 62 -6.35 -15.54 1.50
N GLN A 63 -5.70 -16.67 1.70
CA GLN A 63 -5.07 -17.04 2.97
C GLN A 63 -3.79 -16.26 3.28
N GLU A 64 -2.98 -15.96 2.27
CA GLU A 64 -1.63 -15.40 2.45
C GLU A 64 -1.55 -13.90 2.36
N VAL A 65 -2.36 -13.26 1.48
CA VAL A 65 -2.26 -11.83 1.15
C VAL A 65 -3.59 -11.08 1.26
N GLY A 66 -4.68 -11.78 1.62
CA GLY A 66 -6.00 -11.22 1.86
C GLY A 66 -6.84 -11.01 0.59
N GLU A 67 -8.14 -10.75 0.79
CA GLU A 67 -9.19 -10.74 -0.24
C GLU A 67 -8.91 -9.74 -1.38
N VAL A 68 -8.48 -8.53 -1.04
CA VAL A 68 -8.20 -7.46 -2.02
C VAL A 68 -7.12 -7.89 -3.03
N ASN A 69 -6.06 -8.54 -2.56
CA ASN A 69 -4.98 -9.00 -3.44
C ASN A 69 -5.33 -10.32 -4.14
N ALA A 70 -6.21 -11.13 -3.55
CA ALA A 70 -6.72 -12.36 -4.16
C ALA A 70 -7.68 -12.07 -5.31
N ALA A 71 -8.44 -10.98 -5.26
CA ALA A 71 -9.42 -10.59 -6.28
C ALA A 71 -8.83 -10.50 -7.70
N ILE A 72 -7.52 -10.28 -7.85
CA ILE A 72 -6.86 -10.29 -9.15
C ILE A 72 -7.07 -11.62 -9.89
N PHE A 73 -7.12 -12.75 -9.17
CA PHE A 73 -7.33 -14.06 -9.79
C PHE A 73 -8.78 -14.30 -10.21
N GLU A 74 -9.77 -13.66 -9.57
CA GLU A 74 -11.15 -13.64 -10.07
C GLU A 74 -11.25 -12.85 -11.37
N VAL A 75 -10.60 -11.70 -11.43
CA VAL A 75 -10.52 -10.91 -12.66
C VAL A 75 -9.85 -11.70 -13.77
N HIS A 76 -8.76 -12.44 -13.48
CA HIS A 76 -8.10 -13.31 -14.45
C HIS A 76 -9.06 -14.40 -14.96
N GLN A 77 -9.89 -14.99 -14.11
CA GLN A 77 -10.90 -15.96 -14.53
C GLN A 77 -11.95 -15.31 -15.43
N MET A 78 -12.46 -14.14 -15.06
CA MET A 78 -13.43 -13.39 -15.88
C MET A 78 -12.86 -13.03 -17.26
N MET A 79 -11.60 -12.57 -17.32
CA MET A 79 -10.94 -12.24 -18.59
C MET A 79 -10.72 -13.48 -19.46
N LEU A 80 -10.43 -14.65 -18.85
CA LEU A 80 -10.27 -15.90 -19.59
C LEU A 80 -11.61 -16.42 -20.14
N GLU A 81 -12.75 -16.04 -19.51
CA GLU A 81 -14.11 -16.37 -19.95
C GLU A 81 -14.73 -15.32 -20.85
N ASP A 82 -14.06 -14.20 -21.08
CA ASP A 82 -14.55 -13.10 -21.91
C ASP A 82 -14.85 -13.58 -23.33
N ASP A 83 -16.05 -13.30 -23.80
CA ASP A 83 -16.55 -13.77 -25.11
C ASP A 83 -15.71 -13.21 -26.27
N ASP A 84 -15.32 -11.93 -26.23
CA ASP A 84 -14.52 -11.29 -27.29
C ASP A 84 -13.13 -11.90 -27.38
N TYR A 85 -12.50 -12.20 -26.21
CA TYR A 85 -11.21 -12.85 -26.15
C TYR A 85 -11.26 -14.30 -26.67
N GLN A 86 -12.28 -15.05 -26.28
CA GLN A 86 -12.48 -16.44 -26.73
C GLN A 86 -12.82 -16.51 -28.21
N ASP A 87 -13.73 -15.67 -28.69
CA ASP A 87 -14.14 -15.62 -30.10
C ASP A 87 -12.98 -15.25 -31.01
N ALA A 88 -12.08 -14.35 -30.57
CA ALA A 88 -10.88 -14.01 -31.33
C ALA A 88 -9.93 -15.21 -31.49
N ILE A 89 -9.71 -15.99 -30.40
CA ILE A 89 -8.87 -17.20 -30.45
C ILE A 89 -9.52 -18.26 -31.34
N HIS A 90 -10.81 -18.54 -31.17
CA HIS A 90 -11.56 -19.52 -31.96
C HIS A 90 -11.58 -19.16 -33.45
N SER A 91 -11.82 -17.89 -33.76
CA SER A 91 -11.80 -17.39 -35.14
C SER A 91 -10.43 -17.59 -35.81
N MET A 92 -9.36 -17.35 -35.08
CA MET A 92 -8.00 -17.54 -35.61
C MET A 92 -7.71 -19.03 -35.90
N ILE A 93 -8.11 -19.93 -34.97
CA ILE A 93 -7.95 -21.37 -35.16
C ILE A 93 -8.77 -21.85 -36.35
N GLN A 94 -10.03 -21.45 -36.46
CA GLN A 94 -10.96 -21.92 -37.49
C GLN A 94 -10.67 -21.35 -38.87
N ASN A 95 -10.33 -20.05 -38.96
CA ASN A 95 -10.21 -19.36 -40.25
C ASN A 95 -8.79 -19.35 -40.79
N GLU A 96 -7.78 -19.36 -39.91
CA GLU A 96 -6.37 -19.36 -40.32
C GLU A 96 -5.69 -20.72 -40.18
N GLU A 97 -6.41 -21.74 -39.68
CA GLU A 97 -5.93 -23.12 -39.50
C GLU A 97 -4.57 -23.18 -38.78
N VAL A 98 -4.47 -22.43 -37.63
CA VAL A 98 -3.25 -22.34 -36.82
C VAL A 98 -3.43 -23.05 -35.48
N ASN A 99 -2.30 -23.46 -34.88
CA ASN A 99 -2.30 -24.10 -33.56
C ASN A 99 -2.76 -23.16 -32.46
N ALA A 100 -3.36 -23.72 -31.41
CA ALA A 100 -3.94 -22.99 -30.30
C ALA A 100 -2.94 -22.10 -29.57
N GLU A 101 -1.69 -22.55 -29.37
CA GLU A 101 -0.65 -21.72 -28.74
C GLU A 101 -0.43 -20.41 -29.50
N TYR A 102 -0.36 -20.48 -30.83
CA TYR A 102 -0.17 -19.29 -31.67
C TYR A 102 -1.40 -18.36 -31.61
N ALA A 103 -2.59 -18.92 -31.71
CA ALA A 103 -3.83 -18.16 -31.62
C ALA A 103 -3.96 -17.43 -30.28
N VAL A 104 -3.67 -18.11 -29.17
CA VAL A 104 -3.70 -17.53 -27.81
C VAL A 104 -2.63 -16.44 -27.65
N ALA A 105 -1.40 -16.70 -28.09
CA ALA A 105 -0.30 -15.72 -27.94
C ALA A 105 -0.59 -14.43 -28.69
N VAL A 106 -1.01 -14.54 -29.98
CA VAL A 106 -1.30 -13.37 -30.82
C VAL A 106 -2.52 -12.60 -30.30
N THR A 107 -3.57 -13.31 -29.90
CA THR A 107 -4.76 -12.67 -29.31
C THR A 107 -4.39 -11.97 -28.00
N GLY A 108 -3.62 -12.63 -27.15
CA GLY A 108 -3.15 -12.05 -25.88
C GLY A 108 -2.32 -10.77 -26.10
N ASP A 109 -1.41 -10.77 -27.07
CA ASP A 109 -0.61 -9.59 -27.40
C ASP A 109 -1.48 -8.44 -27.93
N ASN A 110 -2.44 -8.74 -28.81
CA ASN A 110 -3.36 -7.74 -29.37
C ASN A 110 -4.23 -7.10 -28.28
N PHE A 111 -4.81 -7.90 -27.39
CA PHE A 111 -5.62 -7.38 -26.28
C PHE A 111 -4.76 -6.60 -25.28
N ALA A 112 -3.57 -7.09 -24.96
CA ALA A 112 -2.62 -6.40 -24.10
C ALA A 112 -2.20 -5.04 -24.68
N GLU A 113 -1.95 -4.97 -26.00
CA GLU A 113 -1.62 -3.72 -26.69
C GLU A 113 -2.82 -2.76 -26.72
N MET A 114 -4.04 -3.28 -26.90
CA MET A 114 -5.27 -2.50 -26.84
C MET A 114 -5.42 -1.85 -25.46
N PHE A 115 -5.28 -2.62 -24.38
CA PHE A 115 -5.33 -2.08 -23.02
C PHE A 115 -4.20 -1.09 -22.73
N ALA A 116 -2.97 -1.37 -23.18
CA ALA A 116 -1.83 -0.48 -22.97
C ALA A 116 -1.98 0.89 -23.66
N ASN A 117 -2.77 0.95 -24.73
CA ASN A 117 -3.03 2.19 -25.49
C ASN A 117 -4.30 2.93 -25.06
N MET A 118 -5.01 2.46 -24.02
CA MET A 118 -6.15 3.18 -23.45
C MET A 118 -5.66 4.39 -22.64
N ASP A 119 -6.46 5.44 -22.56
CA ASP A 119 -6.13 6.68 -21.80
C ASP A 119 -6.23 6.50 -20.27
N ASP A 120 -6.68 5.35 -19.79
CA ASP A 120 -6.91 5.02 -18.38
C ASP A 120 -5.76 4.17 -17.82
N GLU A 121 -5.06 4.67 -16.78
CA GLU A 121 -3.92 3.96 -16.14
C GLU A 121 -4.32 2.61 -15.54
N TYR A 122 -5.56 2.46 -15.05
CA TYR A 122 -6.06 1.20 -14.53
C TYR A 122 -6.22 0.17 -15.65
N MET A 123 -6.78 0.57 -16.80
CA MET A 123 -6.88 -0.29 -17.97
C MET A 123 -5.51 -0.60 -18.56
N GLN A 124 -4.56 0.35 -18.57
CA GLN A 124 -3.18 0.09 -18.97
C GLN A 124 -2.51 -0.98 -18.10
N ALA A 125 -2.77 -0.98 -16.79
CA ALA A 125 -2.27 -2.02 -15.88
C ALA A 125 -2.81 -3.42 -16.24
N ARG A 126 -4.04 -3.52 -16.80
CA ARG A 126 -4.63 -4.79 -17.27
C ARG A 126 -3.90 -5.43 -18.44
N SER A 127 -3.10 -4.66 -19.17
CA SER A 127 -2.22 -5.21 -20.21
C SER A 127 -1.29 -6.31 -19.67
N ALA A 128 -0.77 -6.14 -18.46
CA ALA A 128 0.06 -7.15 -17.80
C ALA A 128 -0.74 -8.40 -17.41
N ASP A 129 -1.99 -8.20 -16.96
CA ASP A 129 -2.89 -9.30 -16.56
C ASP A 129 -3.25 -10.18 -17.77
N VAL A 130 -3.61 -9.57 -18.91
CA VAL A 130 -3.90 -10.30 -20.15
C VAL A 130 -2.70 -11.13 -20.58
N ARG A 131 -1.50 -10.57 -20.52
CA ARG A 131 -0.26 -11.34 -20.84
C ARG A 131 -0.05 -12.50 -19.86
N ASP A 132 -0.28 -12.31 -18.57
CA ASP A 132 -0.13 -13.39 -17.58
C ASP A 132 -1.09 -14.55 -17.86
N ILE A 133 -2.36 -14.25 -18.14
CA ILE A 133 -3.40 -15.23 -18.47
C ILE A 133 -3.05 -15.98 -19.77
N SER A 134 -2.73 -15.24 -20.83
CA SER A 134 -2.39 -15.80 -22.14
C SER A 134 -1.16 -16.70 -22.06
N ASN A 135 -0.11 -16.27 -21.37
CA ASN A 135 1.09 -17.06 -21.15
C ASN A 135 0.81 -18.34 -20.34
N ARG A 136 -0.08 -18.26 -19.34
CA ARG A 136 -0.50 -19.44 -18.58
C ARG A 136 -1.26 -20.44 -19.43
N LEU A 137 -2.16 -19.95 -20.29
CA LEU A 137 -2.93 -20.80 -21.22
C LEU A 137 -1.99 -21.46 -22.24
N VAL A 138 -1.02 -20.72 -22.79
CA VAL A 138 0.01 -21.27 -23.69
C VAL A 138 0.84 -22.34 -23.00
N ARG A 139 1.28 -22.15 -21.75
CA ARG A 139 2.02 -23.18 -20.99
C ARG A 139 1.19 -24.45 -20.79
N ASN A 140 -0.11 -24.29 -20.46
CA ASN A 140 -1.03 -25.42 -20.31
C ASN A 140 -1.28 -26.17 -21.64
N LEU A 141 -1.25 -25.45 -22.78
CA LEU A 141 -1.31 -26.05 -24.12
C LEU A 141 -0.02 -26.82 -24.46
N SER A 142 1.13 -26.23 -24.15
CA SER A 142 2.45 -26.80 -24.46
C SER A 142 2.87 -27.94 -23.52
N GLY A 143 2.12 -28.14 -22.39
CA GLY A 143 2.47 -29.15 -21.37
C GLY A 143 3.78 -28.83 -20.63
N GLU A 144 4.17 -27.56 -20.54
CA GLU A 144 5.34 -27.14 -19.78
C GLU A 144 5.11 -27.35 -18.28
N GLU A 145 6.09 -27.96 -17.61
CA GLU A 145 6.07 -28.14 -16.16
C GLU A 145 6.17 -26.79 -15.45
N GLN A 146 5.36 -26.62 -14.42
CA GLN A 146 5.44 -25.44 -13.54
C GLN A 146 6.74 -25.47 -12.73
N ILE A 147 7.29 -24.28 -12.44
CA ILE A 147 8.45 -24.16 -11.55
C ILE A 147 8.01 -24.64 -10.16
N ASP A 148 8.67 -25.68 -9.66
CA ASP A 148 8.47 -26.15 -8.29
C ASP A 148 9.29 -25.29 -7.33
N TRP A 149 8.63 -24.27 -6.77
CA TRP A 149 9.22 -23.35 -5.82
C TRP A 149 9.65 -24.02 -4.51
N SER A 150 9.09 -25.20 -4.19
CA SER A 150 9.40 -25.93 -2.94
C SER A 150 10.80 -26.56 -2.97
N THR A 151 11.33 -26.84 -4.14
CA THR A 151 12.66 -27.43 -4.32
C THR A 151 13.79 -26.42 -4.42
N MET A 152 13.47 -25.13 -4.50
CA MET A 152 14.45 -24.07 -4.64
C MET A 152 15.24 -23.86 -3.35
N GLU A 153 16.56 -23.65 -3.47
CA GLU A 153 17.40 -23.19 -2.37
C GLU A 153 17.11 -21.71 -2.04
N PRO A 154 17.27 -21.26 -0.77
CA PRO A 154 17.11 -19.86 -0.43
C PRO A 154 17.96 -18.95 -1.31
N SER A 155 17.33 -18.05 -2.06
CA SER A 155 17.97 -17.30 -3.14
C SER A 155 17.47 -15.86 -3.25
N ILE A 156 18.29 -14.99 -3.82
CA ILE A 156 17.91 -13.68 -4.31
C ILE A 156 17.26 -13.87 -5.68
N ILE A 157 15.98 -13.52 -5.80
CA ILE A 157 15.21 -13.65 -7.03
C ILE A 157 15.52 -12.46 -7.92
N VAL A 158 16.04 -12.74 -9.12
CA VAL A 158 16.31 -11.74 -10.16
C VAL A 158 15.41 -12.00 -11.35
N ALA A 159 14.60 -11.03 -11.73
CA ALA A 159 13.62 -11.16 -12.80
C ALA A 159 13.53 -9.89 -13.66
N ASP A 160 12.90 -9.99 -14.81
CA ASP A 160 12.52 -8.82 -15.59
C ASP A 160 11.44 -8.01 -14.85
N ASP A 161 10.33 -8.66 -14.55
CA ASP A 161 9.27 -8.26 -13.61
C ASP A 161 8.56 -9.54 -13.15
N LEU A 162 7.87 -9.48 -12.00
CA LEU A 162 7.14 -10.62 -11.44
C LEU A 162 5.64 -10.41 -11.58
N THR A 163 4.96 -11.45 -12.06
CA THR A 163 3.50 -11.45 -12.15
C THR A 163 2.85 -11.81 -10.80
N PRO A 164 1.58 -11.42 -10.57
CA PRO A 164 0.82 -11.85 -9.39
C PRO A 164 0.83 -13.37 -9.20
N SER A 165 0.66 -14.08 -10.29
CA SER A 165 0.65 -15.56 -10.30
C SER A 165 1.97 -16.18 -9.86
N GLU A 166 3.09 -15.59 -10.25
CA GLU A 166 4.41 -16.06 -9.83
C GLU A 166 4.64 -15.77 -8.34
N THR A 167 4.31 -14.57 -7.91
CA THR A 167 4.56 -14.14 -6.53
C THR A 167 3.78 -14.95 -5.48
N VAL A 168 2.54 -15.34 -5.77
CA VAL A 168 1.71 -16.16 -4.87
C VAL A 168 2.19 -17.62 -4.82
N GLN A 169 2.81 -18.12 -5.89
CA GLN A 169 3.32 -19.50 -5.92
C GLN A 169 4.64 -19.67 -5.14
N MET A 170 5.40 -18.60 -4.94
CA MET A 170 6.70 -18.64 -4.28
C MET A 170 6.61 -19.13 -2.83
N ASP A 171 7.58 -19.93 -2.42
CA ASP A 171 7.80 -20.26 -1.00
C ASP A 171 8.55 -19.11 -0.34
N LYS A 172 7.85 -18.36 0.50
CA LYS A 172 8.38 -17.16 1.19
C LYS A 172 9.65 -17.45 2.00
N SER A 173 9.78 -18.67 2.54
CA SER A 173 10.96 -19.06 3.31
C SER A 173 12.22 -19.23 2.48
N LYS A 174 12.08 -19.32 1.16
CA LYS A 174 13.16 -19.50 0.19
C LYS A 174 13.60 -18.20 -0.49
N ILE A 175 12.94 -17.08 -0.22
CA ILE A 175 13.22 -15.81 -0.86
C ILE A 175 14.03 -14.93 0.08
N LEU A 176 15.25 -14.60 -0.32
CA LEU A 176 16.13 -13.71 0.45
C LEU A 176 15.93 -12.23 0.07
N ALA A 177 15.70 -11.94 -1.20
CA ALA A 177 15.44 -10.60 -1.73
C ALA A 177 14.84 -10.69 -3.13
N PHE A 178 14.26 -9.56 -3.60
CA PHE A 178 13.86 -9.37 -4.99
C PHE A 178 14.71 -8.30 -5.67
N VAL A 179 15.05 -8.54 -6.93
CA VAL A 179 15.70 -7.58 -7.82
C VAL A 179 15.03 -7.65 -9.19
N THR A 180 14.39 -6.57 -9.63
CA THR A 180 13.74 -6.54 -10.94
C THR A 180 14.30 -5.45 -11.85
N VAL A 181 14.36 -5.77 -13.16
CA VAL A 181 14.79 -4.83 -14.20
C VAL A 181 13.73 -3.75 -14.42
N HIS A 182 12.47 -4.17 -14.46
CA HIS A 182 11.30 -3.31 -14.60
C HIS A 182 10.48 -3.30 -13.30
N GLY A 183 9.41 -2.53 -13.29
CA GLY A 183 8.48 -2.41 -12.18
C GLY A 183 8.45 -1.03 -11.55
N SER A 184 7.37 -0.76 -10.84
CA SER A 184 7.15 0.47 -10.07
C SER A 184 7.11 0.18 -8.57
N THR A 185 7.16 1.23 -7.75
CA THR A 185 7.01 1.10 -6.30
C THR A 185 5.63 0.57 -5.88
N ASN A 186 4.68 0.53 -6.80
CA ASN A 186 3.34 -0.02 -6.62
C ASN A 186 3.14 -1.36 -7.34
N SER A 187 4.20 -1.94 -7.93
CA SER A 187 4.13 -3.27 -8.56
C SER A 187 3.83 -4.37 -7.54
N HIS A 188 3.32 -5.50 -8.02
CA HIS A 188 3.05 -6.68 -7.17
C HIS A 188 4.30 -7.16 -6.43
N THR A 189 5.46 -7.13 -7.09
CA THR A 189 6.77 -7.43 -6.48
C THR A 189 7.06 -6.50 -5.31
N ALA A 190 6.80 -5.20 -5.47
CA ALA A 190 7.03 -4.20 -4.44
C ALA A 190 6.10 -4.40 -3.24
N ILE A 191 4.83 -4.68 -3.49
CA ILE A 191 3.84 -4.97 -2.45
C ILE A 191 4.26 -6.23 -1.68
N LEU A 192 4.58 -7.31 -2.39
CA LEU A 192 4.99 -8.58 -1.78
C LEU A 192 6.26 -8.42 -0.92
N ALA A 193 7.27 -7.72 -1.42
CA ALA A 193 8.51 -7.48 -0.67
C ALA A 193 8.25 -6.74 0.65
N ARG A 194 7.38 -5.72 0.64
CA ARG A 194 6.96 -5.03 1.86
C ARG A 194 6.22 -5.94 2.82
N MET A 195 5.28 -6.74 2.29
CA MET A 195 4.52 -7.71 3.10
C MET A 195 5.42 -8.77 3.74
N MET A 196 6.45 -9.20 3.04
CA MET A 196 7.40 -10.21 3.53
C MET A 196 8.52 -9.61 4.38
N ASN A 197 8.65 -8.29 4.47
CA ASN A 197 9.76 -7.60 5.13
C ASN A 197 11.14 -8.04 4.59
N ILE A 198 11.25 -8.25 3.28
CA ILE A 198 12.51 -8.64 2.63
C ILE A 198 13.03 -7.53 1.71
N PRO A 199 14.37 -7.40 1.58
CA PRO A 199 14.96 -6.39 0.70
C PRO A 199 14.48 -6.55 -0.74
N ALA A 200 14.15 -5.41 -1.37
CA ALA A 200 13.78 -5.43 -2.78
C ALA A 200 14.24 -4.16 -3.51
N LEU A 201 14.76 -4.36 -4.70
CA LEU A 201 15.18 -3.32 -5.63
C LEU A 201 14.44 -3.49 -6.95
N ILE A 202 13.96 -2.39 -7.48
CA ILE A 202 13.27 -2.33 -8.79
C ILE A 202 13.97 -1.35 -9.72
N GLY A 203 13.76 -1.52 -11.03
CA GLY A 203 14.38 -0.64 -12.03
C GLY A 203 15.90 -0.78 -12.06
N VAL A 204 16.43 -1.97 -11.77
CA VAL A 204 17.86 -2.24 -11.79
C VAL A 204 18.28 -2.56 -13.23
N PRO A 205 19.22 -1.82 -13.83
CA PRO A 205 19.61 -1.99 -15.24
C PRO A 205 20.46 -3.25 -15.43
N LEU A 206 19.82 -4.42 -15.39
CA LEU A 206 20.46 -5.74 -15.54
C LEU A 206 20.18 -6.34 -16.92
N GLU A 207 21.18 -7.05 -17.45
CA GLU A 207 21.02 -7.94 -18.60
C GLU A 207 20.88 -9.39 -18.08
N LEU A 208 19.64 -9.88 -17.96
CA LEU A 208 19.35 -11.18 -17.35
C LEU A 208 20.07 -12.36 -18.03
N GLU A 209 20.39 -12.24 -19.34
CA GLU A 209 21.11 -13.26 -20.11
C GLU A 209 22.54 -13.47 -19.59
N LYS A 210 23.14 -12.43 -19.01
CA LYS A 210 24.51 -12.46 -18.49
C LYS A 210 24.59 -12.97 -17.04
N ILE A 211 23.45 -13.09 -16.36
CA ILE A 211 23.42 -13.54 -14.97
C ILE A 211 23.22 -15.05 -14.92
N HIS A 212 24.04 -15.72 -14.14
CA HIS A 212 23.98 -17.17 -13.94
C HIS A 212 23.38 -17.52 -12.57
N ASN A 213 22.52 -18.54 -12.57
CA ASN A 213 21.98 -19.09 -11.33
C ASN A 213 23.12 -19.57 -10.42
N GLY A 214 22.98 -19.33 -9.11
CA GLY A 214 23.98 -19.68 -8.12
C GLY A 214 25.10 -18.63 -7.94
N THR A 215 25.17 -17.59 -8.80
CA THR A 215 26.12 -16.49 -8.59
C THR A 215 25.84 -15.82 -7.27
N ARG A 216 26.88 -15.62 -6.44
CA ARG A 216 26.74 -14.94 -5.15
C ARG A 216 26.44 -13.46 -5.36
N ALA A 217 25.50 -12.92 -4.58
CA ALA A 217 25.09 -11.53 -4.71
C ALA A 217 24.75 -10.92 -3.36
N ILE A 218 24.72 -9.58 -3.32
CA ILE A 218 24.26 -8.78 -2.19
C ILE A 218 23.21 -7.81 -2.67
N VAL A 219 22.09 -7.74 -1.96
CA VAL A 219 21.08 -6.68 -2.09
C VAL A 219 21.19 -5.79 -0.86
N ASP A 220 21.57 -4.53 -1.08
CA ASP A 220 21.52 -3.50 -0.04
C ASP A 220 20.36 -2.53 -0.34
N GLY A 221 19.24 -2.77 0.35
CA GLY A 221 18.04 -1.94 0.19
C GLY A 221 18.15 -0.55 0.83
N ARG A 222 19.15 -0.27 1.68
CA ARG A 222 19.39 1.06 2.27
C ARG A 222 20.07 1.98 1.28
N GLU A 223 21.11 1.46 0.61
CA GLU A 223 21.87 2.18 -0.41
C GLU A 223 21.27 2.02 -1.82
N ALA A 224 20.21 1.21 -1.95
CA ALA A 224 19.57 0.85 -3.22
C ALA A 224 20.54 0.23 -4.24
N VAL A 225 21.43 -0.65 -3.77
CA VAL A 225 22.50 -1.25 -4.56
C VAL A 225 22.37 -2.77 -4.62
N PHE A 226 22.59 -3.31 -5.81
CA PHE A 226 22.77 -4.73 -6.08
C PHE A 226 24.23 -5.00 -6.50
N TYR A 227 24.90 -5.86 -5.76
CA TYR A 227 26.25 -6.34 -6.10
C TYR A 227 26.14 -7.77 -6.63
N LEU A 228 26.65 -7.99 -7.84
CA LEU A 228 26.80 -9.30 -8.44
C LEU A 228 28.26 -9.72 -8.38
N ASP A 229 28.52 -10.96 -7.94
CA ASP A 229 29.85 -11.49 -7.68
C ASP A 229 30.70 -10.55 -6.79
N PRO A 230 30.22 -10.26 -5.55
CA PRO A 230 30.90 -9.33 -4.65
C PRO A 230 32.23 -9.86 -4.15
N GLU A 231 33.15 -8.96 -3.89
CA GLU A 231 34.43 -9.30 -3.24
C GLU A 231 34.22 -9.61 -1.75
N GLU A 232 35.17 -10.30 -1.14
CA GLU A 232 35.12 -10.71 0.27
C GLU A 232 34.87 -9.55 1.25
N GLU A 233 35.34 -8.34 0.91
CA GLU A 233 35.18 -7.16 1.73
C GLU A 233 33.73 -6.69 1.78
N GLN A 234 33.04 -6.67 0.62
CA GLN A 234 31.61 -6.33 0.57
C GLN A 234 30.76 -7.37 1.29
N ILE A 235 31.13 -8.65 1.16
CA ILE A 235 30.45 -9.73 1.88
C ILE A 235 30.56 -9.51 3.39
N ARG A 236 31.75 -9.25 3.90
CA ARG A 236 31.97 -8.98 5.34
C ARG A 236 31.18 -7.76 5.83
N GLN A 237 31.15 -6.69 5.03
CA GLN A 237 30.38 -5.48 5.37
C GLN A 237 28.87 -5.77 5.40
N ALA A 238 28.36 -6.52 4.44
CA ALA A 238 26.96 -6.90 4.38
C ALA A 238 26.56 -7.88 5.50
N GLU A 239 27.42 -8.86 5.84
CA GLU A 239 27.22 -9.75 6.99
C GLU A 239 27.19 -8.99 8.31
N ALA A 240 28.11 -8.04 8.51
CA ALA A 240 28.10 -7.17 9.68
C ALA A 240 26.84 -6.31 9.77
N ALA A 241 26.35 -5.80 8.63
CA ALA A 241 25.09 -5.07 8.55
C ALA A 241 23.89 -5.95 8.91
N GLN A 242 23.80 -7.17 8.37
CA GLN A 242 22.75 -8.14 8.72
C GLN A 242 22.77 -8.51 10.21
N GLN A 243 23.93 -8.81 10.75
CA GLN A 243 24.06 -9.12 12.18
C GLN A 243 23.62 -7.96 13.07
N THR A 244 23.97 -6.73 12.68
CA THR A 244 23.56 -5.51 13.39
C THR A 244 22.03 -5.35 13.34
N GLU A 245 21.43 -5.57 12.16
CA GLU A 245 19.98 -5.50 11.97
C GLU A 245 19.25 -6.58 12.77
N GLN A 246 19.73 -7.81 12.73
CA GLN A 246 19.16 -8.91 13.49
C GLN A 246 19.28 -8.68 15.00
N ARG A 247 20.41 -8.18 15.46
CA ARG A 247 20.60 -7.79 16.86
C ARG A 247 19.64 -6.68 17.27
N LEU A 248 19.49 -5.66 16.42
CA LEU A 248 18.53 -4.57 16.68
C LEU A 248 17.09 -5.10 16.75
N ARG A 249 16.67 -5.96 15.82
CA ARG A 249 15.35 -6.61 15.85
C ARG A 249 15.14 -7.40 17.15
N SER A 250 16.15 -8.14 17.59
CA SER A 250 16.08 -8.90 18.85
C SER A 250 15.95 -7.97 20.06
N LEU A 251 16.70 -6.88 20.11
CA LEU A 251 16.62 -5.88 21.17
C LEU A 251 15.24 -5.19 21.17
N LEU A 252 14.74 -4.82 20.00
CA LEU A 252 13.42 -4.19 19.86
C LEU A 252 12.29 -5.13 20.25
N ALA A 253 12.44 -6.44 20.03
CA ALA A 253 11.44 -7.43 20.44
C ALA A 253 11.23 -7.45 21.98
N GLU A 254 12.21 -7.02 22.78
CA GLU A 254 12.06 -6.89 24.24
C GLU A 254 11.06 -5.80 24.65
N TYR A 255 10.73 -4.88 23.73
CA TYR A 255 9.74 -3.82 23.96
C TYR A 255 8.32 -4.26 23.57
N LYS A 256 8.12 -5.42 22.97
CA LYS A 256 6.78 -5.97 22.73
C LYS A 256 6.06 -6.21 24.06
N GLY A 257 4.79 -5.84 24.14
CA GLY A 257 3.97 -5.96 25.34
C GLY A 257 4.26 -4.91 26.44
N ARG A 258 5.20 -3.98 26.20
CA ARG A 258 5.45 -2.88 27.12
C ARG A 258 4.65 -1.65 26.74
N GLU A 259 4.18 -0.91 27.73
CA GLU A 259 3.62 0.42 27.49
C GLU A 259 4.70 1.41 27.09
N SER A 260 4.36 2.37 26.23
CA SER A 260 5.26 3.43 25.77
C SER A 260 5.29 4.56 26.82
N VAL A 261 6.09 4.34 27.87
CA VAL A 261 6.21 5.23 29.05
C VAL A 261 7.66 5.61 29.27
N THR A 262 7.94 6.90 29.48
CA THR A 262 9.29 7.37 29.88
C THR A 262 9.64 6.91 31.29
N LYS A 263 10.92 6.95 31.66
CA LYS A 263 11.35 6.62 33.02
C LYS A 263 10.75 7.54 34.09
N SER A 264 10.41 8.79 33.71
CA SER A 264 9.69 9.73 34.60
C SER A 264 8.18 9.44 34.70
N GLY A 265 7.65 8.43 34.01
CA GLY A 265 6.26 8.02 34.07
C GLY A 265 5.32 8.71 33.09
N ARG A 266 5.84 9.48 32.12
CA ARG A 266 5.00 10.09 31.08
C ARG A 266 4.67 9.06 30.00
N LYS A 267 3.35 8.83 29.77
CA LYS A 267 2.86 7.95 28.70
C LYS A 267 2.76 8.74 27.40
N VAL A 268 3.27 8.14 26.31
CA VAL A 268 3.09 8.63 24.94
C VAL A 268 2.67 7.44 24.08
N ASN A 269 1.46 7.47 23.55
CA ASN A 269 0.96 6.34 22.78
C ASN A 269 1.72 6.20 21.45
N VAL A 270 2.07 4.97 21.09
CA VAL A 270 2.70 4.67 19.80
C VAL A 270 1.73 3.86 18.97
N TYR A 271 1.11 4.53 18.00
CA TYR A 271 0.13 3.98 17.09
C TYR A 271 0.73 3.69 15.72
N ALA A 272 -0.01 2.96 14.90
CA ALA A 272 0.39 2.64 13.55
C ALA A 272 -0.43 3.40 12.49
N ASN A 273 0.21 3.73 11.37
CA ASN A 273 -0.45 4.23 10.16
C ASN A 273 -0.74 3.06 9.23
N ILE A 274 -1.95 2.97 8.69
CA ILE A 274 -2.35 1.95 7.72
C ILE A 274 -3.03 2.56 6.50
N GLY A 275 -2.95 1.86 5.37
CA GLY A 275 -3.59 2.22 4.12
C GLY A 275 -4.65 1.23 3.67
N SER A 276 -4.77 0.07 4.33
CA SER A 276 -5.75 -0.96 3.99
C SER A 276 -6.13 -1.81 5.21
N VAL A 277 -7.21 -2.58 5.10
CA VAL A 277 -7.65 -3.53 6.15
C VAL A 277 -6.59 -4.61 6.40
N SER A 278 -5.91 -5.08 5.37
CA SER A 278 -4.87 -6.11 5.46
C SER A 278 -3.66 -5.68 6.29
N ASP A 279 -3.40 -4.38 6.43
CA ASP A 279 -2.28 -3.86 7.20
C ASP A 279 -2.45 -4.10 8.72
N VAL A 280 -3.66 -4.40 9.20
CA VAL A 280 -3.94 -4.65 10.62
C VAL A 280 -3.09 -5.80 11.17
N ALA A 281 -2.81 -6.81 10.37
CA ALA A 281 -1.94 -7.90 10.78
C ALA A 281 -0.54 -7.40 11.18
N TYR A 282 0.02 -6.46 10.42
CA TYR A 282 1.33 -5.84 10.74
C TYR A 282 1.27 -4.94 11.96
N VAL A 283 0.15 -4.24 12.15
CA VAL A 283 -0.08 -3.43 13.36
C VAL A 283 0.01 -4.31 14.60
N LEU A 284 -0.65 -5.46 14.59
CA LEU A 284 -0.66 -6.41 15.70
C LEU A 284 0.69 -7.12 15.86
N GLU A 285 1.33 -7.51 14.76
CA GLU A 285 2.67 -8.13 14.79
C GLU A 285 3.73 -7.21 15.41
N ASN A 286 3.67 -5.90 15.13
CA ASN A 286 4.58 -4.90 15.69
C ASN A 286 4.10 -4.30 17.02
N ASP A 287 3.03 -4.87 17.58
CA ASP A 287 2.50 -4.52 18.90
C ASP A 287 2.16 -3.03 19.06
N ALA A 288 1.57 -2.41 18.03
CA ALA A 288 1.10 -1.04 18.15
C ALA A 288 -0.03 -0.93 19.18
N GLU A 289 -0.06 0.18 19.91
CA GLU A 289 -1.06 0.44 20.95
C GLU A 289 -2.42 0.85 20.35
N GLY A 290 -2.45 1.20 19.05
CA GLY A 290 -3.63 1.58 18.29
C GLY A 290 -3.30 1.85 16.83
N ILE A 291 -4.29 2.33 16.08
CA ILE A 291 -4.13 2.88 14.74
C ILE A 291 -4.40 4.38 14.82
N GLY A 292 -3.37 5.20 14.58
CA GLY A 292 -3.45 6.66 14.65
C GLY A 292 -3.80 7.32 13.31
N LEU A 293 -3.65 6.58 12.22
CA LEU A 293 -4.13 7.00 10.91
C LEU A 293 -4.53 5.78 10.07
N PHE A 294 -5.83 5.60 9.88
CA PHE A 294 -6.35 4.75 8.83
C PHE A 294 -6.81 5.61 7.66
N ARG A 295 -6.11 5.50 6.55
CA ARG A 295 -6.42 6.24 5.32
C ARG A 295 -7.58 5.57 4.61
N SER A 296 -8.74 6.24 4.57
CA SER A 296 -9.94 5.68 3.94
C SER A 296 -9.93 5.74 2.40
N GLU A 297 -8.94 6.40 1.80
CA GLU A 297 -8.83 6.61 0.36
C GLU A 297 -8.76 5.31 -0.44
N PHE A 298 -8.25 4.22 0.14
CA PHE A 298 -8.19 2.91 -0.51
C PHE A 298 -9.58 2.40 -0.96
N LEU A 299 -10.64 2.83 -0.27
CA LEU A 299 -12.02 2.47 -0.64
C LEU A 299 -12.52 3.20 -1.88
N TYR A 300 -11.85 4.28 -2.27
CA TYR A 300 -12.22 5.14 -3.39
C TYR A 300 -11.31 4.98 -4.61
N LEU A 301 -10.10 4.45 -4.41
CA LEU A 301 -9.11 4.31 -5.47
C LEU A 301 -9.28 2.99 -6.24
N GLY A 302 -8.99 3.01 -7.55
CA GLY A 302 -8.98 1.80 -8.38
C GLY A 302 -10.36 1.23 -8.68
N ARG A 303 -11.38 2.10 -8.79
CA ARG A 303 -12.78 1.73 -9.08
C ARG A 303 -13.49 2.81 -9.89
N ASP A 304 -14.63 2.46 -10.47
CA ASP A 304 -15.40 3.32 -11.39
C ASP A 304 -16.61 3.99 -10.72
N SER A 305 -16.85 3.78 -9.43
CA SER A 305 -18.01 4.32 -8.71
C SER A 305 -17.69 4.58 -7.25
N LEU A 306 -18.46 5.47 -6.60
CA LEU A 306 -18.37 5.72 -5.17
C LEU A 306 -18.62 4.43 -4.36
N PRO A 307 -17.82 4.18 -3.29
CA PRO A 307 -18.11 3.09 -2.36
C PRO A 307 -19.43 3.35 -1.64
N ASP A 308 -20.29 2.35 -1.57
CA ASP A 308 -21.56 2.46 -0.86
C ASP A 308 -21.37 2.40 0.68
N GLU A 309 -22.46 2.69 1.42
CA GLU A 309 -22.43 2.67 2.89
C GLU A 309 -22.07 1.30 3.46
N THR A 310 -22.56 0.22 2.84
CA THR A 310 -22.36 -1.15 3.33
C THR A 310 -20.91 -1.59 3.17
N GLU A 311 -20.31 -1.28 2.04
CA GLU A 311 -18.92 -1.56 1.74
C GLU A 311 -17.99 -0.85 2.72
N GLN A 312 -18.18 0.46 2.89
CA GLN A 312 -17.42 1.26 3.85
C GLN A 312 -17.61 0.76 5.30
N PHE A 313 -18.86 0.50 5.69
CA PHE A 313 -19.19 -0.02 7.02
C PHE A 313 -18.48 -1.37 7.29
N ASN A 314 -18.48 -2.29 6.34
CA ASN A 314 -17.83 -3.59 6.49
C ASN A 314 -16.32 -3.45 6.69
N ALA A 315 -15.66 -2.60 5.89
CA ALA A 315 -14.22 -2.35 6.04
C ALA A 315 -13.87 -1.75 7.41
N TYR A 316 -14.60 -0.73 7.84
CA TYR A 316 -14.37 -0.07 9.14
C TYR A 316 -14.66 -1.01 10.31
N ARG A 317 -15.76 -1.75 10.25
CA ARG A 317 -16.13 -2.74 11.28
C ARG A 317 -15.05 -3.81 11.40
N GLN A 318 -14.57 -4.34 10.30
CA GLN A 318 -13.55 -5.39 10.29
C GLN A 318 -12.28 -4.92 11.00
N VAL A 319 -11.77 -3.73 10.69
CA VAL A 319 -10.59 -3.17 11.37
C VAL A 319 -10.83 -3.01 12.87
N LEU A 320 -11.98 -2.46 13.26
CA LEU A 320 -12.32 -2.25 14.67
C LEU A 320 -12.39 -3.57 15.44
N GLN A 321 -12.99 -4.60 14.85
CA GLN A 321 -13.06 -5.93 15.44
C GLN A 321 -11.67 -6.59 15.58
N MET A 322 -10.83 -6.50 14.54
CA MET A 322 -9.46 -7.04 14.56
C MET A 322 -8.59 -6.33 15.60
N MET A 323 -8.79 -5.03 15.84
CA MET A 323 -8.04 -4.26 16.83
C MET A 323 -8.49 -4.52 18.29
N ALA A 324 -9.56 -5.28 18.50
CA ALA A 324 -9.97 -5.81 19.81
C ALA A 324 -10.02 -4.74 20.93
N GLY A 325 -10.63 -3.60 20.67
CA GLY A 325 -10.81 -2.49 21.62
C GLY A 325 -9.65 -1.48 21.66
N LYS A 326 -8.52 -1.73 21.00
CA LYS A 326 -7.50 -0.70 20.78
C LYS A 326 -8.07 0.42 19.91
N LYS A 327 -7.66 1.68 20.16
CA LYS A 327 -8.16 2.85 19.43
C LYS A 327 -7.80 2.78 17.94
N VAL A 328 -8.76 3.14 17.10
CA VAL A 328 -8.59 3.27 15.64
C VAL A 328 -9.08 4.67 15.23
N ILE A 329 -8.18 5.47 14.66
CA ILE A 329 -8.48 6.78 14.11
C ILE A 329 -8.64 6.64 12.60
N ILE A 330 -9.84 6.88 12.10
CA ILE A 330 -10.15 6.82 10.68
C ILE A 330 -10.24 8.24 10.13
N ARG A 331 -9.40 8.55 9.15
CA ARG A 331 -9.46 9.82 8.42
C ARG A 331 -10.56 9.74 7.38
N THR A 332 -11.43 10.75 7.33
CA THR A 332 -12.40 10.89 6.25
C THR A 332 -11.71 11.17 4.93
N LEU A 333 -12.45 11.15 3.84
CA LEU A 333 -11.95 11.31 2.47
C LEU A 333 -10.91 12.42 2.35
N ASP A 334 -9.72 12.07 1.84
CA ASP A 334 -8.63 13.01 1.51
C ASP A 334 -8.14 12.78 0.07
N ILE A 335 -9.02 13.01 -0.89
CA ILE A 335 -8.76 12.91 -2.32
C ILE A 335 -8.86 14.31 -2.92
N GLY A 336 -8.02 14.58 -3.93
CA GLY A 336 -8.03 15.76 -4.77
C GLY A 336 -7.75 15.39 -6.22
N ALA A 337 -7.61 16.39 -7.09
CA ALA A 337 -7.36 16.22 -8.52
C ALA A 337 -5.99 15.57 -8.85
N ASP A 338 -5.12 15.36 -7.84
CA ASP A 338 -3.86 14.61 -7.93
C ASP A 338 -4.06 13.08 -7.95
N LYS A 339 -5.29 12.63 -7.66
CA LYS A 339 -5.69 11.23 -7.73
C LYS A 339 -6.61 11.02 -8.92
N ASN A 340 -6.34 9.99 -9.70
CA ASN A 340 -7.19 9.62 -10.84
C ASN A 340 -8.47 8.95 -10.33
N VAL A 341 -9.48 9.76 -10.03
CA VAL A 341 -10.81 9.33 -9.57
C VAL A 341 -11.87 10.03 -10.40
N ASP A 342 -12.07 9.56 -11.64
CA ASP A 342 -12.89 10.22 -12.66
C ASP A 342 -14.35 10.39 -12.24
N TYR A 343 -14.90 9.43 -11.50
CA TYR A 343 -16.30 9.48 -11.04
C TYR A 343 -16.59 10.59 -10.01
N LEU A 344 -15.55 11.20 -9.41
CA LEU A 344 -15.71 12.39 -8.57
C LEU A 344 -15.82 13.69 -9.37
N GLY A 345 -15.51 13.66 -10.67
CA GLY A 345 -15.65 14.81 -11.56
C GLY A 345 -14.78 16.02 -11.19
N LEU A 346 -13.63 15.79 -10.54
CA LEU A 346 -12.81 16.86 -9.98
C LEU A 346 -12.12 17.74 -11.05
N GLY A 347 -12.02 17.23 -12.28
CA GLY A 347 -11.32 17.94 -13.36
C GLY A 347 -9.80 18.04 -13.10
N LYS A 348 -9.10 18.72 -14.01
CA LYS A 348 -7.66 18.96 -13.88
C LYS A 348 -7.41 20.31 -13.21
N GLU A 349 -6.58 20.32 -12.19
CA GLU A 349 -6.15 21.54 -11.48
C GLU A 349 -4.65 21.76 -11.63
N ASP A 350 -4.22 23.03 -11.71
CA ASP A 350 -2.79 23.38 -11.78
C ASP A 350 -2.05 23.13 -10.46
N ASN A 351 -2.76 23.21 -9.32
CA ASN A 351 -2.22 23.02 -7.99
C ASN A 351 -3.14 22.14 -7.12
N PRO A 352 -3.24 20.83 -7.40
CA PRO A 352 -4.19 19.95 -6.73
C PRO A 352 -4.04 19.90 -5.19
N ALA A 353 -2.81 20.06 -4.69
CA ALA A 353 -2.55 20.09 -3.26
C ALA A 353 -3.24 21.26 -2.54
N MET A 354 -3.48 22.39 -3.23
CA MET A 354 -4.17 23.58 -2.73
C MET A 354 -5.58 23.73 -3.30
N GLY A 355 -6.04 22.76 -4.07
CA GLY A 355 -7.27 22.79 -4.84
C GLY A 355 -8.51 22.29 -4.10
N TYR A 356 -9.46 21.80 -4.89
CA TYR A 356 -10.72 21.22 -4.44
C TYR A 356 -10.50 19.77 -4.00
N ARG A 357 -10.26 19.58 -2.70
CA ARG A 357 -9.91 18.29 -2.11
C ARG A 357 -10.44 18.12 -0.71
N ALA A 358 -10.46 16.87 -0.24
CA ALA A 358 -10.70 16.50 1.16
C ALA A 358 -12.03 17.07 1.71
N ILE A 359 -11.97 17.76 2.84
CA ILE A 359 -13.16 18.31 3.49
C ILE A 359 -13.92 19.32 2.60
N ARG A 360 -13.24 19.98 1.66
CA ARG A 360 -13.89 20.90 0.72
C ARG A 360 -14.88 20.18 -0.18
N ILE A 361 -14.50 18.98 -0.67
CA ILE A 361 -15.40 18.09 -1.41
C ILE A 361 -16.55 17.65 -0.50
N CYS A 362 -16.24 17.21 0.72
CA CYS A 362 -17.22 16.69 1.65
C CYS A 362 -18.31 17.71 2.03
N LEU A 363 -17.94 18.97 2.18
CA LEU A 363 -18.89 20.05 2.53
C LEU A 363 -19.73 20.51 1.34
N GLU A 364 -19.19 20.50 0.11
CA GLU A 364 -19.94 20.88 -1.09
C GLU A 364 -20.75 19.72 -1.70
N GLN A 365 -20.33 18.47 -1.45
CA GLN A 365 -21.02 17.26 -1.89
C GLN A 365 -21.43 16.42 -0.66
N PRO A 366 -22.39 16.90 0.15
CA PRO A 366 -22.73 16.31 1.44
C PRO A 366 -23.20 14.86 1.37
N GLU A 367 -23.74 14.40 0.24
CA GLU A 367 -24.19 13.01 0.06
C GLU A 367 -23.01 12.02 0.14
N ILE A 368 -21.85 12.37 -0.45
CA ILE A 368 -20.63 11.56 -0.35
C ILE A 368 -20.19 11.49 1.11
N PHE A 369 -20.17 12.63 1.79
CA PHE A 369 -19.76 12.73 3.18
C PHE A 369 -20.73 12.02 4.13
N LYS A 370 -22.03 12.18 3.94
CA LYS A 370 -23.07 11.49 4.74
C LYS A 370 -22.93 9.97 4.60
N THR A 371 -22.72 9.44 3.38
CA THR A 371 -22.49 8.01 3.18
C THR A 371 -21.31 7.50 4.01
N GLN A 372 -20.18 8.20 4.00
CA GLN A 372 -19.02 7.85 4.81
C GLN A 372 -19.29 7.96 6.32
N LEU A 373 -19.93 9.05 6.76
CA LEU A 373 -20.26 9.26 8.17
C LEU A 373 -21.26 8.21 8.69
N ARG A 374 -22.30 7.85 7.91
CA ARG A 374 -23.24 6.78 8.26
C ARG A 374 -22.49 5.46 8.52
N ALA A 375 -21.58 5.10 7.62
CA ALA A 375 -20.74 3.90 7.77
C ALA A 375 -19.86 3.98 9.03
N LEU A 376 -19.22 5.11 9.30
CA LEU A 376 -18.36 5.32 10.46
C LEU A 376 -19.14 5.27 11.78
N LEU A 377 -20.27 6.00 11.89
CA LEU A 377 -21.08 6.01 13.11
C LEU A 377 -21.67 4.63 13.44
N ARG A 378 -22.07 3.86 12.42
CA ARG A 378 -22.50 2.46 12.57
C ARG A 378 -21.36 1.56 13.03
N ALA A 379 -20.18 1.71 12.42
CA ALA A 379 -18.99 0.94 12.76
C ALA A 379 -18.49 1.21 14.18
N ALA A 380 -18.70 2.40 14.73
CA ALA A 380 -18.30 2.79 16.08
C ALA A 380 -18.88 1.89 17.20
N LYS A 381 -19.92 1.10 16.91
CA LYS A 381 -20.47 0.08 17.84
C LYS A 381 -19.56 -1.13 18.01
N TYR A 382 -18.58 -1.34 17.13
CA TYR A 382 -17.79 -2.55 17.06
C TYR A 382 -16.37 -2.41 17.61
N GLY A 383 -16.00 -1.24 18.12
CA GLY A 383 -14.69 -0.99 18.72
C GLY A 383 -14.50 0.47 19.15
N THR A 384 -13.28 0.82 19.50
CA THR A 384 -12.92 2.19 19.93
C THR A 384 -12.52 3.01 18.70
N LEU A 385 -13.51 3.65 18.06
CA LEU A 385 -13.32 4.51 16.90
C LEU A 385 -13.06 5.96 17.33
N ALA A 386 -12.23 6.66 16.56
CA ALA A 386 -12.18 8.11 16.46
C ALA A 386 -12.22 8.53 14.99
N ILE A 387 -12.87 9.65 14.68
CA ILE A 387 -12.94 10.20 13.32
C ILE A 387 -12.02 11.42 13.25
N MET A 388 -11.26 11.53 12.16
CA MET A 388 -10.36 12.63 11.90
C MET A 388 -10.66 13.31 10.55
N TYR A 389 -10.87 14.63 10.58
CA TYR A 389 -11.20 15.43 9.39
C TYR A 389 -9.96 16.13 8.85
N PRO A 390 -9.58 15.89 7.57
CA PRO A 390 -8.39 16.48 6.96
C PRO A 390 -8.64 17.89 6.42
N MET A 391 -7.56 18.64 6.15
CA MET A 391 -7.54 19.92 5.42
C MET A 391 -8.37 21.05 6.03
N ILE A 392 -8.54 21.05 7.33
CA ILE A 392 -9.29 22.10 8.06
C ILE A 392 -8.49 23.42 8.07
N ILE A 393 -9.20 24.52 7.89
CA ILE A 393 -8.63 25.88 7.94
C ILE A 393 -9.39 26.85 8.86
N SER A 394 -10.60 26.49 9.31
CA SER A 394 -11.43 27.40 10.12
C SER A 394 -12.34 26.65 11.11
N VAL A 395 -12.86 27.38 12.11
CA VAL A 395 -13.86 26.89 13.06
C VAL A 395 -15.20 26.64 12.37
N GLU A 396 -15.54 27.45 11.37
CA GLU A 396 -16.79 27.33 10.61
C GLU A 396 -16.89 25.96 9.93
N GLU A 397 -15.79 25.49 9.33
CA GLU A 397 -15.75 24.14 8.71
C GLU A 397 -16.04 23.05 9.76
N VAL A 398 -15.48 23.15 10.95
CA VAL A 398 -15.74 22.20 12.05
C VAL A 398 -17.21 22.24 12.49
N LEU A 399 -17.79 23.41 12.61
CA LEU A 399 -19.21 23.57 12.96
C LEU A 399 -20.14 23.01 11.87
N ASP A 400 -19.80 23.17 10.60
CA ASP A 400 -20.56 22.60 9.49
C ASP A 400 -20.46 21.08 9.47
N ILE A 401 -19.27 20.51 9.72
CA ILE A 401 -19.10 19.07 9.92
C ILE A 401 -20.00 18.56 11.05
N GLN A 402 -20.01 19.23 12.20
CA GLN A 402 -20.81 18.82 13.36
C GLN A 402 -22.31 18.82 13.06
N LYS A 403 -22.80 19.78 12.26
CA LYS A 403 -24.19 19.78 11.79
C LYS A 403 -24.50 18.54 10.95
N ILE A 404 -23.63 18.22 9.99
CA ILE A 404 -23.83 17.04 9.13
C ILE A 404 -23.79 15.76 9.97
N VAL A 405 -22.86 15.64 10.93
CA VAL A 405 -22.80 14.49 11.85
C VAL A 405 -24.09 14.36 12.64
N ALA A 406 -24.65 15.47 13.15
CA ALA A 406 -25.90 15.46 13.89
C ALA A 406 -27.11 15.07 13.01
N GLU A 407 -27.13 15.51 11.75
CA GLU A 407 -28.14 15.08 10.76
C GLU A 407 -28.06 13.58 10.52
N VAL A 408 -26.85 13.06 10.25
CA VAL A 408 -26.62 11.63 10.02
C VAL A 408 -27.02 10.80 11.25
N ALA A 409 -26.67 11.24 12.45
CA ALA A 409 -27.06 10.54 13.67
C ALA A 409 -28.59 10.46 13.81
N LYS A 410 -29.30 11.55 13.48
CA LYS A 410 -30.75 11.60 13.50
C LYS A 410 -31.36 10.66 12.45
N GLU A 411 -30.82 10.63 11.22
CA GLU A 411 -31.25 9.71 10.16
C GLU A 411 -31.11 8.25 10.62
N LEU A 412 -29.96 7.87 11.19
CA LEU A 412 -29.72 6.51 11.71
C LEU A 412 -30.69 6.15 12.86
N GLU A 413 -31.03 7.12 13.73
CA GLU A 413 -32.00 6.93 14.82
C GLU A 413 -33.42 6.68 14.28
N GLU A 414 -33.86 7.48 13.30
CA GLU A 414 -35.16 7.35 12.64
C GLU A 414 -35.28 5.99 11.91
N GLU A 415 -34.20 5.52 11.27
CA GLU A 415 -34.11 4.22 10.62
C GLU A 415 -33.92 3.05 11.62
N LYS A 416 -33.72 3.33 12.90
CA LYS A 416 -33.46 2.36 13.98
C LYS A 416 -32.19 1.51 13.73
N LEU A 417 -31.20 2.07 13.05
CA LEU A 417 -29.91 1.45 12.84
C LEU A 417 -29.01 1.69 14.04
N PRO A 418 -28.28 0.68 14.55
CA PRO A 418 -27.38 0.85 15.67
C PRO A 418 -26.18 1.73 15.29
N TYR A 419 -25.91 2.78 16.07
CA TYR A 419 -24.78 3.69 15.89
C TYR A 419 -24.21 4.16 17.23
N ALA A 420 -23.04 4.77 17.20
CA ALA A 420 -22.47 5.54 18.31
C ALA A 420 -21.75 6.77 17.77
N ILE A 421 -21.66 7.83 18.58
CA ILE A 421 -20.85 9.01 18.26
C ILE A 421 -19.46 8.80 18.87
N PRO A 422 -18.41 8.61 18.03
CA PRO A 422 -17.05 8.46 18.51
C PRO A 422 -16.39 9.82 18.80
N GLU A 423 -15.17 9.79 19.36
CA GLU A 423 -14.32 10.99 19.40
C GLU A 423 -14.15 11.58 18.00
N GLN A 424 -14.17 12.91 17.91
CA GLN A 424 -14.02 13.63 16.64
C GLN A 424 -12.87 14.63 16.75
N GLY A 425 -11.89 14.48 15.89
CA GLY A 425 -10.72 15.34 15.82
C GLY A 425 -10.46 15.85 14.42
N ILE A 426 -9.45 16.69 14.31
CA ILE A 426 -9.03 17.27 13.03
C ILE A 426 -7.55 17.01 12.77
N MET A 427 -7.19 16.96 11.49
CA MET A 427 -5.80 16.97 11.08
C MET A 427 -5.31 18.42 11.03
N ILE A 428 -4.27 18.72 11.80
CA ILE A 428 -3.57 20.01 11.74
C ILE A 428 -2.45 19.90 10.72
N GLU A 429 -2.71 20.33 9.53
CA GLU A 429 -1.79 20.20 8.40
C GLU A 429 -1.71 21.47 7.53
N THR A 430 -2.48 22.48 7.85
CA THR A 430 -2.43 23.80 7.23
C THR A 430 -1.90 24.83 8.22
N PRO A 431 -1.10 25.83 7.79
CA PRO A 431 -0.67 26.92 8.66
C PRO A 431 -1.85 27.69 9.30
N ALA A 432 -2.99 27.78 8.59
CA ALA A 432 -4.20 28.39 9.12
C ALA A 432 -4.72 27.64 10.35
N ALA A 433 -4.83 26.31 10.30
CA ALA A 433 -5.27 25.51 11.43
C ALA A 433 -4.32 25.60 12.63
N VAL A 434 -3.00 25.72 12.38
CA VAL A 434 -2.02 25.96 13.46
C VAL A 434 -2.29 27.29 14.16
N MET A 435 -2.49 28.35 13.40
CA MET A 435 -2.74 29.70 13.95
C MET A 435 -4.05 29.78 14.73
N MET A 436 -5.05 28.97 14.36
CA MET A 436 -6.38 28.89 14.97
C MET A 436 -6.50 27.69 15.93
N SER A 437 -5.38 27.11 16.35
CA SER A 437 -5.41 25.85 17.12
C SER A 437 -6.09 25.97 18.49
N GLU A 438 -6.02 27.14 19.14
CA GLU A 438 -6.69 27.36 20.42
C GLU A 438 -8.22 27.40 20.26
N GLU A 439 -8.70 28.15 19.26
CA GLU A 439 -10.14 28.26 18.96
C GLU A 439 -10.70 26.93 18.42
N LEU A 440 -9.96 26.24 17.58
CA LEU A 440 -10.36 24.93 17.05
C LEU A 440 -10.47 23.87 18.16
N ALA A 441 -9.58 23.93 19.18
CA ALA A 441 -9.59 22.98 20.29
C ALA A 441 -10.86 23.04 21.14
N GLU A 442 -11.60 24.15 21.12
CA GLU A 442 -12.90 24.26 21.82
C GLU A 442 -13.97 23.35 21.21
N HIS A 443 -13.82 23.00 19.92
CA HIS A 443 -14.86 22.34 19.14
C HIS A 443 -14.55 20.87 18.79
N VAL A 444 -13.36 20.34 19.14
CA VAL A 444 -12.96 18.97 18.82
C VAL A 444 -12.41 18.23 20.03
N ASP A 445 -12.24 16.92 19.92
CA ASP A 445 -11.74 16.09 21.01
C ASP A 445 -10.22 15.92 20.97
N PHE A 446 -9.60 16.03 19.79
CA PHE A 446 -8.16 15.88 19.61
C PHE A 446 -7.64 16.54 18.32
N PHE A 447 -6.31 16.69 18.27
CA PHE A 447 -5.57 17.02 17.07
C PHE A 447 -4.62 15.90 16.67
N SER A 448 -4.46 15.71 15.36
CA SER A 448 -3.39 14.90 14.79
C SER A 448 -2.64 15.72 13.75
N ILE A 449 -1.33 15.89 13.93
CA ILE A 449 -0.54 16.78 13.09
C ILE A 449 -0.07 16.02 11.84
N GLY A 450 -0.54 16.43 10.67
CA GLY A 450 -0.12 15.94 9.36
C GLY A 450 1.16 16.64 8.90
N THR A 451 2.32 16.21 9.42
CA THR A 451 3.58 16.94 9.23
C THR A 451 4.05 17.05 7.79
N ASN A 452 3.65 16.14 6.91
CA ASN A 452 4.04 16.17 5.49
C ASN A 452 3.42 17.37 4.78
N ASP A 453 2.09 17.53 4.90
CA ASP A 453 1.36 18.64 4.28
C ASP A 453 1.63 19.95 5.04
N LEU A 454 1.75 19.92 6.36
CA LEU A 454 2.17 21.09 7.13
C LEU A 454 3.54 21.62 6.67
N THR A 455 4.51 20.75 6.42
CA THR A 455 5.82 21.14 5.89
C THR A 455 5.70 21.73 4.50
N GLN A 456 4.96 21.06 3.61
CA GLN A 456 4.71 21.50 2.23
C GLN A 456 4.13 22.92 2.19
N TYR A 457 3.07 23.17 2.95
CA TYR A 457 2.39 24.47 2.95
C TYR A 457 3.18 25.57 3.69
N THR A 458 3.88 25.20 4.77
CA THR A 458 4.71 26.16 5.52
C THR A 458 5.89 26.65 4.70
N LEU A 459 6.55 25.75 3.99
CA LEU A 459 7.73 26.06 3.19
C LEU A 459 7.38 26.45 1.75
N ALA A 460 6.11 26.37 1.34
CA ALA A 460 5.65 26.58 -0.03
C ALA A 460 6.41 25.73 -1.06
N ILE A 461 6.61 24.44 -0.75
CA ILE A 461 7.36 23.47 -1.55
C ILE A 461 6.47 22.29 -1.88
N ASP A 462 6.31 21.99 -3.16
CA ASP A 462 5.67 20.76 -3.60
C ASP A 462 6.61 19.57 -3.34
N ARG A 463 6.23 18.72 -2.38
CA ARG A 463 7.01 17.52 -1.97
C ARG A 463 7.06 16.42 -3.03
N GLN A 464 6.22 16.49 -4.07
CA GLN A 464 6.24 15.55 -5.20
C GLN A 464 7.22 15.98 -6.30
N ASN A 465 7.73 17.21 -6.23
CA ASN A 465 8.66 17.75 -7.22
C ASN A 465 10.11 17.46 -6.84
N ASN A 466 10.70 16.43 -7.40
CA ASN A 466 12.09 16.00 -7.14
C ASN A 466 13.15 17.10 -7.34
N ARG A 467 12.82 18.17 -8.10
CA ARG A 467 13.75 19.32 -8.28
C ARG A 467 13.86 20.17 -7.01
N LEU A 468 12.91 20.02 -6.09
CA LEU A 468 12.83 20.79 -4.85
C LEU A 468 13.37 20.02 -3.63
N ASP A 469 13.80 18.76 -3.78
CA ASP A 469 14.23 17.90 -2.67
C ASP A 469 15.26 18.57 -1.76
N ARG A 470 16.23 19.29 -2.34
CA ARG A 470 17.26 20.00 -1.57
C ARG A 470 16.73 21.15 -0.71
N PHE A 471 15.53 21.65 -1.00
CA PHE A 471 14.87 22.73 -0.27
C PHE A 471 13.84 22.22 0.72
N TYR A 472 13.35 20.99 0.52
CA TYR A 472 12.39 20.36 1.41
C TYR A 472 13.08 19.85 2.67
N ASN A 473 12.89 20.59 3.76
CA ASN A 473 13.47 20.25 5.05
C ASN A 473 12.36 20.07 6.10
N PRO A 474 11.92 18.83 6.40
CA PRO A 474 10.90 18.59 7.41
C PRO A 474 11.36 18.95 8.84
N HIS A 475 12.68 19.05 9.10
CA HIS A 475 13.24 19.51 10.38
C HIS A 475 13.32 21.05 10.47
N HIS A 476 12.71 21.76 9.55
CA HIS A 476 12.78 23.23 9.53
C HIS A 476 12.16 23.80 10.81
N GLU A 477 12.86 24.74 11.45
CA GLU A 477 12.45 25.31 12.76
C GLU A 477 11.05 25.94 12.73
N ALA A 478 10.61 26.49 11.60
CA ALA A 478 9.25 26.99 11.44
C ALA A 478 8.20 25.87 11.63
N VAL A 479 8.43 24.70 11.06
CA VAL A 479 7.54 23.54 11.20
C VAL A 479 7.51 23.06 12.65
N LEU A 480 8.66 22.97 13.30
CA LEU A 480 8.77 22.55 14.69
C LEU A 480 8.11 23.55 15.66
N ARG A 481 8.19 24.85 15.38
CA ARG A 481 7.45 25.88 16.12
C ARG A 481 5.95 25.77 15.93
N MET A 482 5.48 25.47 14.72
CA MET A 482 4.05 25.24 14.45
C MET A 482 3.51 24.03 15.20
N ILE A 483 4.30 22.95 15.30
CA ILE A 483 3.96 21.78 16.11
C ILE A 483 3.79 22.21 17.57
N GLN A 484 4.73 22.98 18.14
CA GLN A 484 4.62 23.49 19.52
C GLN A 484 3.38 24.36 19.71
N MET A 485 3.12 25.30 18.79
CA MET A 485 1.92 26.16 18.86
C MET A 485 0.63 25.33 18.89
N THR A 486 0.56 24.28 18.06
CA THR A 486 -0.59 23.35 18.03
C THR A 486 -0.78 22.66 19.37
N VAL A 487 0.30 22.15 19.98
CA VAL A 487 0.25 21.51 21.29
C VAL A 487 -0.20 22.48 22.38
N ASP A 488 0.38 23.68 22.39
CA ASP A 488 0.04 24.71 23.38
C ASP A 488 -1.45 25.13 23.28
N GLY A 489 -1.97 25.29 22.04
CA GLY A 489 -3.38 25.60 21.80
C GLY A 489 -4.32 24.49 22.27
N ALA A 490 -4.03 23.25 21.93
CA ALA A 490 -4.85 22.10 22.34
C ALA A 490 -4.85 21.88 23.86
N HIS A 491 -3.69 21.93 24.49
CA HIS A 491 -3.55 21.64 25.92
C HIS A 491 -4.23 22.68 26.81
N LYS A 492 -4.40 23.94 26.36
CA LYS A 492 -5.21 24.95 27.07
C LYS A 492 -6.66 24.49 27.29
N HIS A 493 -7.19 23.68 26.36
CA HIS A 493 -8.53 23.13 26.42
C HIS A 493 -8.56 21.64 26.83
N GLY A 494 -7.42 21.11 27.31
CA GLY A 494 -7.30 19.70 27.76
C GLY A 494 -7.43 18.66 26.63
N LYS A 495 -7.13 19.05 25.39
CA LYS A 495 -7.20 18.15 24.23
C LYS A 495 -5.84 17.54 23.96
N TRP A 496 -5.81 16.24 23.67
CA TRP A 496 -4.58 15.54 23.32
C TRP A 496 -4.16 15.79 21.87
N VAL A 497 -2.84 15.69 21.62
CA VAL A 497 -2.24 15.95 20.31
C VAL A 497 -1.35 14.80 19.89
N GLY A 498 -1.61 14.26 18.68
CA GLY A 498 -0.76 13.27 18.03
C GLY A 498 -0.02 13.83 16.81
N ILE A 499 0.94 13.04 16.31
CA ILE A 499 1.61 13.24 15.02
C ILE A 499 1.39 11.99 14.17
N CYS A 500 0.81 12.13 12.99
CA CYS A 500 0.61 11.02 12.05
C CYS A 500 1.43 11.14 10.74
N GLY A 501 2.16 12.24 10.55
CA GLY A 501 3.07 12.40 9.42
C GLY A 501 4.41 11.67 9.63
N GLU A 502 5.24 11.69 8.60
CA GLU A 502 6.52 10.95 8.58
C GLU A 502 7.50 11.35 9.69
N LEU A 503 7.44 12.60 10.16
CA LEU A 503 8.26 13.06 11.29
C LEU A 503 8.00 12.28 12.58
N GLY A 504 6.82 11.70 12.77
CA GLY A 504 6.51 10.86 13.92
C GLY A 504 7.43 9.65 14.06
N ALA A 505 7.93 9.13 12.94
CA ALA A 505 8.86 8.00 12.87
C ALA A 505 10.34 8.40 13.06
N ASP A 506 10.64 9.70 13.05
CA ASP A 506 12.01 10.18 13.20
C ASP A 506 12.47 10.13 14.68
N THR A 507 13.22 9.09 15.00
CA THR A 507 13.70 8.87 16.37
C THR A 507 14.68 9.96 16.86
N THR A 508 15.23 10.79 15.98
CA THR A 508 16.07 11.93 16.38
C THR A 508 15.23 13.08 16.97
N LEU A 509 13.94 13.17 16.57
CA LEU A 509 13.00 14.16 17.05
C LEU A 509 12.09 13.67 18.18
N THR A 510 12.03 12.35 18.43
CA THR A 510 11.13 11.77 19.45
C THR A 510 11.27 12.47 20.81
N THR A 511 12.49 12.70 21.26
CA THR A 511 12.76 13.41 22.54
C THR A 511 12.16 14.82 22.54
N ARG A 512 12.34 15.55 21.44
CA ARG A 512 11.80 16.90 21.28
C ARG A 512 10.27 16.90 21.28
N PHE A 513 9.65 15.96 20.59
CA PHE A 513 8.19 15.83 20.55
C PHE A 513 7.59 15.52 21.91
N VAL A 514 8.18 14.59 22.65
CA VAL A 514 7.77 14.29 24.02
C VAL A 514 7.90 15.53 24.92
N GLN A 515 9.00 16.28 24.83
CA GLN A 515 9.22 17.51 25.58
C GLN A 515 8.24 18.63 25.18
N MET A 516 7.85 18.73 23.91
CA MET A 516 6.82 19.65 23.43
C MET A 516 5.43 19.37 23.99
N GLY A 517 5.17 18.14 24.42
CA GLY A 517 3.87 17.77 24.94
C GLY A 517 3.07 16.83 24.05
N ILE A 518 3.65 16.29 22.98
CA ILE A 518 2.96 15.31 22.11
C ILE A 518 2.53 14.09 22.93
N ASP A 519 1.28 13.67 22.75
CA ASP A 519 0.63 12.58 23.49
C ASP A 519 0.59 11.28 22.70
N GLU A 520 0.76 11.36 21.36
CA GLU A 520 0.68 10.21 20.48
C GLU A 520 1.61 10.37 19.28
N LEU A 521 2.30 9.28 18.88
CA LEU A 521 3.09 9.20 17.66
C LEU A 521 2.57 8.04 16.81
N SER A 522 2.01 8.35 15.64
CA SER A 522 1.53 7.37 14.69
C SER A 522 2.52 7.19 13.54
N VAL A 523 2.99 5.97 13.37
CA VAL A 523 4.11 5.66 12.49
C VAL A 523 3.83 4.44 11.63
N ALA A 524 4.67 4.17 10.63
CA ALA A 524 4.57 2.90 9.92
C ALA A 524 4.70 1.73 10.93
N PRO A 525 3.96 0.61 10.76
CA PRO A 525 3.99 -0.50 11.71
C PRO A 525 5.40 -0.98 12.07
N SER A 526 6.32 -1.03 11.10
CA SER A 526 7.71 -1.43 11.29
C SER A 526 8.54 -0.48 12.19
N MET A 527 8.06 0.75 12.43
CA MET A 527 8.73 1.76 13.25
C MET A 527 8.22 1.82 14.70
N VAL A 528 7.12 1.14 15.00
CA VAL A 528 6.47 1.18 16.32
C VAL A 528 7.45 0.85 17.45
N LEU A 529 8.15 -0.26 17.34
CA LEU A 529 9.09 -0.70 18.39
C LEU A 529 10.32 0.22 18.49
N ASN A 530 10.76 0.82 17.38
CA ASN A 530 11.87 1.78 17.40
C ASN A 530 11.49 3.04 18.19
N VAL A 531 10.31 3.59 17.94
CA VAL A 531 9.81 4.77 18.64
C VAL A 531 9.52 4.45 20.11
N ARG A 532 8.90 3.30 20.41
CA ARG A 532 8.64 2.84 21.78
C ARG A 532 9.94 2.70 22.58
N SER A 533 10.96 2.03 22.01
CA SER A 533 12.26 1.88 22.70
C SER A 533 12.85 3.25 23.05
N LYS A 534 12.78 4.20 22.11
CA LYS A 534 13.28 5.56 22.31
C LYS A 534 12.55 6.28 23.45
N ILE A 535 11.23 6.15 23.51
CA ILE A 535 10.40 6.74 24.60
C ILE A 535 10.77 6.08 25.94
N CYS A 536 10.86 4.75 26.00
CA CYS A 536 11.16 4.02 27.24
C CYS A 536 12.57 4.30 27.77
N GLU A 537 13.51 4.72 26.93
CA GLU A 537 14.88 5.07 27.31
C GLU A 537 15.01 6.51 27.87
N MET A 538 14.01 7.37 27.61
CA MET A 538 14.01 8.77 28.07
C MET A 538 13.83 8.88 29.57
N GLU A 539 14.45 9.92 30.16
CA GLU A 539 14.28 10.27 31.58
C GLU A 539 12.86 10.79 31.92
#